data_9dff5984a9b48ac2ddf9c42ac9f68530
#
_entry.id   9dff5984a9b48ac2ddf9c42ac9f68530
#
_cell.length_a   1.000
_cell.length_b   1.000
_cell.length_c   1.000
_cell.angle_alpha   90.00
_cell.angle_beta   90.00
_cell.angle_gamma   90.00
#
_symmetry.space_group_name_H-M   'P 1'
#
loop_
_entity.id
_entity.type
_entity.pdbx_description
1 polymer ?
#
loop_
_entity_poly.entity_id
_entity_poly.type
_entity_poly.pdbx_seq_one_letter_code
_entity_poly.pdbx_strand_id
1 'polypeptide(L)'
;MRIALLTESAFPTARSVEGGWCDRLTRGLPEHEFELYALGATRRDPMPEPRPARLAALHHSGGTGGLSGLPAGGRFGGGLHGPRRRRALAAYRALVGALVQPAGADGFGPALYALADAGRGGGLPALLRSGAALDIVEAAWRTPGARGTVGPGSVGEPLVRDALVAVDLLERCLRPLSAPWYGPDALAAADVCHAVDGGLAVLPGLLAKHDHGTPLIITEHSLHLRERARGYRDAPYRWPVRALLLAFFRLLAREGYQQAGLITPGSAYDRRWQIHCGADPAAIRVVYEGTEVADRPGAGAEPPVPTLAWSGPIAPHGGLGTMLRAFADLRRELPEAVLRIHGEAPAGAGGYAERCRELAALIAPKDPDAVVFEDPSAEPGAVHRQAGVVVFCGTGGTAPRVLAEAMLSGRPVVATDVGAAREVVGPTGLLVPAEDPRALTAACAALLGDQERRSRLGNAGRLRAQELYAVEPAATAFRALYLELVSGWPGPDPVRQAGAAPAARQPFGRPADYWVAAGSRQARARDSVPVEAGAG
;
A
#
# COMPACT_ATOMS: atom_id res chain seq x y z
N MET A 1 3.91 -18.68 14.68
CA MET A 1 3.89 -17.32 15.24
C MET A 1 2.51 -16.75 15.05
N ARG A 2 2.08 -15.89 15.96
CA ARG A 2 0.82 -15.15 15.87
C ARG A 2 1.10 -13.77 15.27
N ILE A 3 0.61 -13.53 14.07
CA ILE A 3 0.91 -12.33 13.29
C ILE A 3 -0.36 -11.48 13.16
N ALA A 4 -0.31 -10.25 13.65
CA ALA A 4 -1.39 -9.29 13.51
C ALA A 4 -1.24 -8.53 12.19
N LEU A 5 -2.10 -8.79 11.21
CA LEU A 5 -2.19 -8.04 9.95
C LEU A 5 -3.06 -6.80 10.17
N LEU A 6 -2.51 -5.62 9.91
CA LEU A 6 -3.16 -4.33 10.11
C LEU A 6 -3.47 -3.70 8.75
N THR A 7 -4.75 -3.42 8.44
CA THR A 7 -5.19 -2.89 7.13
C THR A 7 -6.11 -1.68 7.29
N GLU A 8 -6.06 -0.75 6.34
CA GLU A 8 -7.03 0.36 6.27
C GLU A 8 -8.35 -0.08 5.65
N SER A 9 -8.31 -0.94 4.65
CA SER A 9 -9.49 -1.36 3.92
C SER A 9 -10.35 -2.33 4.73
N ALA A 10 -11.66 -2.32 4.44
CA ALA A 10 -12.54 -3.40 4.86
C ALA A 10 -12.10 -4.68 4.15
N PHE A 11 -11.69 -5.67 4.91
CA PHE A 11 -11.31 -6.98 4.38
C PHE A 11 -12.55 -7.87 4.27
N PRO A 12 -12.52 -8.78 3.34
CA PRO A 12 -11.71 -8.86 2.13
C PRO A 12 -12.58 -8.87 0.89
N THR A 13 -12.73 -7.78 0.27
CA THR A 13 -13.17 -7.92 -1.10
C THR A 13 -11.95 -8.34 -1.91
N ALA A 14 -12.01 -9.48 -2.58
CA ALA A 14 -10.99 -9.94 -3.52
C ALA A 14 -10.64 -8.90 -4.61
N ARG A 15 -11.35 -7.79 -4.62
CA ARG A 15 -11.17 -6.63 -5.51
C ARG A 15 -10.23 -5.55 -4.96
N SER A 16 -9.87 -5.56 -3.65
CA SER A 16 -8.86 -4.65 -3.13
C SER A 16 -7.45 -5.23 -3.28
N VAL A 17 -6.50 -4.41 -3.66
CA VAL A 17 -5.08 -4.81 -3.80
C VAL A 17 -4.56 -5.40 -2.49
N GLU A 18 -4.84 -4.73 -1.37
CA GLU A 18 -4.45 -5.14 -0.02
C GLU A 18 -5.09 -6.48 0.40
N GLY A 19 -6.39 -6.64 0.15
CA GLY A 19 -7.12 -7.87 0.50
C GLY A 19 -6.58 -9.08 -0.26
N GLY A 20 -6.37 -8.96 -1.57
CA GLY A 20 -5.78 -10.02 -2.37
C GLY A 20 -4.35 -10.37 -1.96
N TRP A 21 -3.56 -9.38 -1.52
CA TRP A 21 -2.22 -9.62 -1.01
C TRP A 21 -2.23 -10.36 0.34
N CYS A 22 -3.05 -9.92 1.30
CA CYS A 22 -3.21 -10.60 2.59
C CYS A 22 -3.62 -12.08 2.41
N ASP A 23 -4.53 -12.36 1.49
CA ASP A 23 -4.98 -13.71 1.18
C ASP A 23 -3.83 -14.57 0.60
N ARG A 24 -3.04 -14.04 -0.34
CA ARG A 24 -1.86 -14.74 -0.86
C ARG A 24 -0.81 -14.99 0.23
N LEU A 25 -0.53 -13.99 1.08
CA LEU A 25 0.42 -14.12 2.18
C LEU A 25 -0.01 -15.21 3.16
N THR A 26 -1.26 -15.19 3.61
CA THR A 26 -1.77 -16.16 4.58
C THR A 26 -1.82 -17.59 4.02
N ARG A 27 -2.12 -17.76 2.73
CA ARG A 27 -2.04 -19.05 2.05
C ARG A 27 -0.60 -19.54 1.86
N GLY A 28 0.33 -18.61 1.57
CA GLY A 28 1.75 -18.93 1.37
C GLY A 28 2.51 -19.27 2.65
N LEU A 29 1.97 -18.98 3.84
CA LEU A 29 2.59 -19.15 5.14
C LEU A 29 1.69 -19.93 6.12
N PRO A 30 1.35 -21.19 5.79
CA PRO A 30 0.38 -21.98 6.55
C PRO A 30 0.86 -22.36 7.96
N GLU A 31 2.15 -22.21 8.26
CA GLU A 31 2.76 -22.46 9.57
C GLU A 31 2.52 -21.34 10.59
N HIS A 32 1.98 -20.19 10.16
CA HIS A 32 1.70 -19.04 11.03
C HIS A 32 0.20 -18.90 11.29
N GLU A 33 -0.14 -18.33 12.42
CA GLU A 33 -1.51 -17.95 12.78
C GLU A 33 -1.69 -16.45 12.52
N PHE A 34 -2.64 -16.09 11.68
CA PHE A 34 -2.90 -14.71 11.30
C PHE A 34 -4.18 -14.19 11.94
N GLU A 35 -4.10 -13.00 12.51
CA GLU A 35 -5.26 -12.22 12.95
C GLU A 35 -5.34 -10.92 12.15
N LEU A 36 -6.52 -10.60 11.65
CA LEU A 36 -6.72 -9.41 10.84
C LEU A 36 -7.40 -8.30 11.63
N TYR A 37 -6.78 -7.12 11.63
CA TYR A 37 -7.26 -5.89 12.24
C TYR A 37 -7.58 -4.88 11.14
N ALA A 38 -8.85 -4.78 10.74
CA ALA A 38 -9.29 -3.97 9.63
C ALA A 38 -9.95 -2.68 10.12
N LEU A 39 -9.33 -1.53 9.86
CA LEU A 39 -9.80 -0.20 10.29
C LEU A 39 -11.11 0.20 9.62
N GLY A 40 -11.31 -0.15 8.33
CA GLY A 40 -12.49 0.18 7.56
C GLY A 40 -13.63 -0.84 7.66
N ALA A 41 -13.39 -2.00 8.27
CA ALA A 41 -14.38 -3.05 8.36
C ALA A 41 -15.44 -2.77 9.45
N THR A 42 -16.67 -3.18 9.19
CA THR A 42 -17.78 -3.10 10.12
C THR A 42 -18.26 -4.50 10.47
N ARG A 43 -18.99 -4.65 11.59
CA ARG A 43 -19.62 -5.92 11.96
C ARG A 43 -20.65 -6.43 10.94
N ARG A 44 -21.09 -5.58 10.01
CA ARG A 44 -22.06 -5.91 8.97
C ARG A 44 -21.41 -6.36 7.68
N ASP A 45 -20.10 -6.14 7.52
CA ASP A 45 -19.38 -6.59 6.35
C ASP A 45 -19.31 -8.12 6.39
N PRO A 46 -19.77 -8.82 5.36
CA PRO A 46 -19.76 -10.28 5.35
C PRO A 46 -18.30 -10.76 5.43
N MET A 47 -18.08 -11.80 6.21
CA MET A 47 -16.82 -12.53 6.12
C MET A 47 -16.65 -13.05 4.69
N PRO A 48 -15.43 -12.98 4.14
CA PRO A 48 -15.17 -13.52 2.81
C PRO A 48 -15.49 -15.03 2.78
N GLU A 49 -16.12 -15.44 1.73
CA GLU A 49 -16.25 -16.86 1.42
C GLU A 49 -15.51 -17.16 0.09
N PRO A 50 -14.59 -18.11 0.07
CA PRO A 50 -14.15 -18.93 1.21
C PRO A 50 -13.29 -18.16 2.21
N ARG A 51 -13.48 -18.43 3.51
CA ARG A 51 -12.63 -17.86 4.58
C ARG A 51 -11.19 -18.30 4.34
N PRO A 52 -10.20 -17.36 4.37
CA PRO A 52 -8.81 -17.76 4.31
C PRO A 52 -8.51 -18.83 5.38
N ALA A 53 -7.95 -19.96 4.97
CA ALA A 53 -7.87 -21.17 5.80
C ALA A 53 -7.11 -20.99 7.13
N ARG A 54 -6.36 -19.89 7.28
CA ARG A 54 -5.51 -19.62 8.44
C ARG A 54 -5.80 -18.29 9.13
N LEU A 55 -6.91 -17.62 8.77
CA LEU A 55 -7.33 -16.44 9.50
C LEU A 55 -8.01 -16.85 10.81
N ALA A 56 -7.30 -16.73 11.93
CA ALA A 56 -7.76 -17.11 13.25
C ALA A 56 -8.88 -16.18 13.74
N ALA A 57 -8.71 -14.86 13.54
CA ALA A 57 -9.68 -13.87 13.97
C ALA A 57 -9.75 -12.67 13.01
N LEU A 58 -10.91 -12.00 12.98
CA LEU A 58 -11.13 -10.73 12.31
C LEU A 58 -11.61 -9.70 13.34
N HIS A 59 -10.81 -8.68 13.54
CA HIS A 59 -11.10 -7.59 14.47
C HIS A 59 -11.59 -6.35 13.70
N HIS A 60 -12.72 -5.82 14.09
CA HIS A 60 -13.32 -4.62 13.51
C HIS A 60 -13.12 -3.42 14.42
N SER A 61 -12.97 -2.23 13.85
CA SER A 61 -12.86 -0.98 14.61
C SER A 61 -14.14 -0.56 15.39
N GLY A 62 -15.20 -1.35 15.29
CA GLY A 62 -16.44 -1.13 16.05
C GLY A 62 -17.38 -0.07 15.47
N GLY A 63 -17.18 0.36 14.22
CA GLY A 63 -18.00 1.36 13.55
C GLY A 63 -18.86 0.77 12.43
N THR A 64 -20.00 1.38 12.17
CA THR A 64 -20.86 1.08 11.01
C THR A 64 -20.43 1.97 9.83
N GLY A 65 -19.70 1.40 8.89
CA GLY A 65 -19.28 2.07 7.66
C GLY A 65 -17.89 2.72 7.71
N GLY A 66 -17.16 2.66 6.60
CA GLY A 66 -15.80 3.20 6.42
C GLY A 66 -15.60 4.62 6.96
N LEU A 67 -14.52 5.32 6.62
CA LEU A 67 -14.21 6.68 7.08
C LEU A 67 -15.40 7.68 7.04
N SER A 68 -16.49 7.34 6.36
CA SER A 68 -17.72 8.11 6.23
C SER A 68 -18.90 7.68 7.11
N GLY A 69 -18.85 6.57 7.86
CA GLY A 69 -20.07 5.95 8.42
C GLY A 69 -19.99 5.39 9.83
N LEU A 70 -19.27 5.98 10.77
CA LEU A 70 -19.36 5.55 12.18
C LEU A 70 -20.56 6.20 12.89
N PRO A 71 -21.42 5.42 13.56
CA PRO A 71 -22.53 6.00 14.32
C PRO A 71 -22.02 6.86 15.47
N ALA A 72 -22.61 8.02 15.61
CA ALA A 72 -22.40 8.94 16.73
C ALA A 72 -23.00 8.43 18.07
N GLY A 73 -22.98 7.12 18.35
CA GLY A 73 -23.71 6.61 19.49
C GLY A 73 -23.36 5.22 19.99
N GLY A 74 -22.15 4.72 19.81
CA GLY A 74 -21.68 3.55 20.57
C GLY A 74 -21.50 3.94 22.05
N ARG A 75 -22.07 3.16 22.98
CA ARG A 75 -21.85 3.26 24.43
C ARG A 75 -20.40 2.99 24.83
N PHE A 76 -19.45 3.81 24.36
CA PHE A 76 -18.14 3.90 24.95
C PHE A 76 -18.17 5.04 25.96
N GLY A 77 -18.05 4.64 27.21
CA GLY A 77 -18.22 5.37 28.46
C GLY A 77 -17.96 6.87 28.43
N GLY A 78 -18.46 7.53 29.43
CA GLY A 78 -18.52 8.97 29.61
C GLY A 78 -17.29 9.73 29.14
N GLY A 79 -17.47 10.99 28.72
CA GLY A 79 -16.42 11.84 28.19
C GLY A 79 -15.19 11.90 29.10
N LEU A 80 -14.03 12.22 28.55
CA LEU A 80 -12.83 12.46 29.35
C LEU A 80 -13.06 13.64 30.32
N HIS A 81 -12.77 13.44 31.61
CA HIS A 81 -12.97 14.42 32.65
C HIS A 81 -11.68 14.72 33.45
N GLY A 82 -11.65 15.83 34.12
CA GLY A 82 -10.59 16.19 35.07
C GLY A 82 -9.18 16.18 34.50
N PRO A 83 -8.22 15.56 35.20
CA PRO A 83 -6.81 15.52 34.78
C PRO A 83 -6.58 14.81 33.44
N ARG A 84 -7.34 13.75 33.15
CA ARG A 84 -7.23 13.01 31.86
C ARG A 84 -7.64 13.87 30.69
N ARG A 85 -8.72 14.64 30.80
CA ARG A 85 -9.14 15.58 29.77
C ARG A 85 -8.08 16.65 29.51
N ARG A 86 -7.47 17.19 30.58
CA ARG A 86 -6.39 18.18 30.45
C ARG A 86 -5.17 17.62 29.73
N ARG A 87 -4.75 16.39 30.08
CA ARG A 87 -3.63 15.70 29.42
C ARG A 87 -3.93 15.45 27.95
N ALA A 88 -5.12 14.95 27.61
CA ALA A 88 -5.52 14.70 26.23
C ALA A 88 -5.56 15.99 25.40
N LEU A 89 -6.10 17.11 25.93
CA LEU A 89 -6.07 18.40 25.23
C LEU A 89 -4.66 18.95 25.07
N ALA A 90 -3.77 18.75 26.05
CA ALA A 90 -2.37 19.15 25.94
C ALA A 90 -1.64 18.32 24.86
N ALA A 91 -1.85 17.01 24.85
CA ALA A 91 -1.30 16.12 23.81
C ALA A 91 -1.84 16.46 22.42
N TYR A 92 -3.15 16.71 22.30
CA TYR A 92 -3.75 17.12 21.02
C TYR A 92 -3.21 18.48 20.54
N ARG A 93 -3.02 19.44 21.44
CA ARG A 93 -2.38 20.74 21.11
C ARG A 93 -0.96 20.55 20.60
N ALA A 94 -0.16 19.68 21.24
CA ALA A 94 1.19 19.35 20.80
C ALA A 94 1.18 18.68 19.43
N LEU A 95 0.25 17.73 19.21
CA LEU A 95 0.08 17.05 17.92
C LEU A 95 -0.24 18.04 16.80
N VAL A 96 -1.28 18.87 16.99
CA VAL A 96 -1.67 19.88 15.99
C VAL A 96 -0.56 20.89 15.76
N GLY A 97 0.13 21.30 16.82
CA GLY A 97 1.33 22.15 16.72
C GLY A 97 2.40 21.53 15.83
N ALA A 98 2.70 20.23 15.99
CA ALA A 98 3.66 19.51 15.15
C ALA A 98 3.22 19.45 13.67
N LEU A 99 1.91 19.39 13.39
CA LEU A 99 1.40 19.39 12.02
C LEU A 99 1.58 20.73 11.31
N VAL A 100 1.36 21.84 12.00
CA VAL A 100 1.37 23.17 11.40
C VAL A 100 2.74 23.84 11.42
N GLN A 101 3.65 23.45 12.33
CA GLN A 101 4.98 24.05 12.45
C GLN A 101 5.99 23.33 11.53
N PRO A 102 6.83 24.06 10.77
CA PRO A 102 7.87 23.45 9.94
C PRO A 102 8.88 22.60 10.74
N ALA A 103 9.24 23.05 11.93
CA ALA A 103 10.21 22.40 12.83
C ALA A 103 9.56 21.38 13.81
N GLY A 104 8.25 21.17 13.75
CA GLY A 104 7.52 20.38 14.74
C GLY A 104 7.59 18.85 14.57
N ALA A 105 8.33 18.36 13.58
CA ALA A 105 8.31 16.95 13.19
C ALA A 105 8.68 15.98 14.34
N ASP A 106 9.64 16.32 15.18
CA ASP A 106 10.11 15.46 16.28
C ASP A 106 9.15 15.40 17.46
N GLY A 107 8.21 16.36 17.56
CA GLY A 107 7.14 16.36 18.56
C GLY A 107 5.94 15.49 18.22
N PHE A 108 5.83 14.97 16.99
CA PHE A 108 4.65 14.25 16.53
C PHE A 108 4.46 12.91 17.26
N GLY A 109 5.48 12.04 17.27
CA GLY A 109 5.42 10.73 17.93
C GLY A 109 5.08 10.84 19.43
N PRO A 110 5.85 11.60 20.22
CA PRO A 110 5.52 11.82 21.64
C PRO A 110 4.10 12.33 21.88
N ALA A 111 3.62 13.27 21.05
CA ALA A 111 2.26 13.78 21.18
C ALA A 111 1.19 12.75 20.81
N LEU A 112 1.45 11.92 19.79
CA LEU A 112 0.58 10.83 19.38
C LEU A 112 0.41 9.79 20.50
N TYR A 113 1.51 9.34 21.10
CA TYR A 113 1.49 8.36 22.20
C TYR A 113 0.85 8.92 23.44
N ALA A 114 1.17 10.16 23.83
CA ALA A 114 0.52 10.83 24.96
C ALA A 114 -0.99 10.99 24.78
N LEU A 115 -1.44 11.23 23.54
CA LEU A 115 -2.86 11.31 23.21
C LEU A 115 -3.54 9.94 23.33
N ALA A 116 -2.89 8.88 22.84
CA ALA A 116 -3.36 7.50 22.97
C ALA A 116 -3.47 7.08 24.45
N ASP A 117 -2.45 7.36 25.27
CA ASP A 117 -2.45 7.07 26.70
C ASP A 117 -3.57 7.77 27.44
N ALA A 118 -3.80 9.05 27.15
CA ALA A 118 -4.89 9.80 27.74
C ALA A 118 -6.26 9.28 27.31
N GLY A 119 -6.36 8.75 26.08
CA GLY A 119 -7.58 8.18 25.49
C GLY A 119 -7.90 6.75 25.92
N ARG A 120 -6.98 6.04 26.59
CA ARG A 120 -7.24 4.69 27.09
C ARG A 120 -8.46 4.65 28.03
N GLY A 121 -9.39 3.76 27.74
CA GLY A 121 -10.65 3.68 28.48
C GLY A 121 -11.77 4.51 27.88
N GLY A 122 -11.59 5.10 26.72
CA GLY A 122 -12.64 5.74 25.91
C GLY A 122 -12.70 7.26 26.06
N GLY A 123 -13.67 7.86 25.35
CA GLY A 123 -13.94 9.30 25.39
C GLY A 123 -13.09 10.18 24.46
N LEU A 124 -12.03 9.64 23.84
CA LEU A 124 -11.16 10.39 22.92
C LEU A 124 -11.92 10.92 21.68
N PRO A 125 -12.76 10.15 20.98
CA PRO A 125 -13.50 10.66 19.83
C PRO A 125 -14.41 11.85 20.18
N ALA A 126 -15.07 11.81 21.35
CA ALA A 126 -15.89 12.91 21.82
C ALA A 126 -15.06 14.16 22.15
N LEU A 127 -13.87 13.99 22.72
CA LEU A 127 -12.95 15.10 22.98
C LEU A 127 -12.49 15.74 21.67
N LEU A 128 -12.09 14.94 20.68
CA LEU A 128 -11.58 15.41 19.39
C LEU A 128 -12.64 16.16 18.57
N ARG A 129 -13.94 15.94 18.85
CA ARG A 129 -15.06 16.68 18.24
C ARG A 129 -15.56 17.85 19.10
N SER A 130 -14.91 18.12 20.22
CA SER A 130 -15.32 19.21 21.12
C SER A 130 -14.91 20.59 20.61
N GLY A 131 -15.60 21.66 21.10
CA GLY A 131 -15.19 23.04 20.83
C GLY A 131 -13.74 23.32 21.24
N ALA A 132 -13.25 22.71 22.33
CA ALA A 132 -11.84 22.85 22.72
C ALA A 132 -10.85 22.29 21.70
N ALA A 133 -11.21 21.24 20.96
CA ALA A 133 -10.38 20.74 19.85
C ALA A 133 -10.40 21.70 18.66
N LEU A 134 -11.55 22.32 18.37
CA LEU A 134 -11.68 23.35 17.35
C LEU A 134 -10.80 24.58 17.69
N ASP A 135 -10.90 25.08 18.93
CA ASP A 135 -10.09 26.21 19.42
C ASP A 135 -8.57 25.94 19.26
N ILE A 136 -8.14 24.68 19.48
CA ILE A 136 -6.75 24.29 19.33
C ILE A 136 -6.31 24.39 17.86
N VAL A 137 -7.11 23.89 16.91
CA VAL A 137 -6.78 23.95 15.47
C VAL A 137 -6.73 25.40 14.99
N GLU A 138 -7.72 26.20 15.38
CA GLU A 138 -7.76 27.62 15.05
C GLU A 138 -6.56 28.41 15.62
N ALA A 139 -6.23 28.17 16.88
CA ALA A 139 -5.08 28.80 17.52
C ALA A 139 -3.76 28.41 16.86
N ALA A 140 -3.63 27.14 16.46
CA ALA A 140 -2.44 26.64 15.77
C ALA A 140 -2.26 27.32 14.40
N TRP A 141 -3.32 27.52 13.63
CA TRP A 141 -3.25 28.21 12.35
C TRP A 141 -2.98 29.72 12.47
N ARG A 142 -3.28 30.33 13.61
CA ARG A 142 -2.91 31.75 13.89
C ARG A 142 -1.44 31.93 14.26
N THR A 143 -0.71 30.83 14.49
CA THR A 143 0.72 30.93 14.81
C THR A 143 1.52 31.41 13.59
N PRO A 144 2.44 32.38 13.75
CA PRO A 144 3.26 32.85 12.63
C PRO A 144 4.03 31.72 11.94
N GLY A 145 3.99 31.67 10.61
CA GLY A 145 4.65 30.62 9.81
C GLY A 145 3.95 29.27 9.79
N ALA A 146 2.72 29.19 10.28
CA ALA A 146 1.93 27.96 10.25
C ALA A 146 1.72 27.48 8.81
N ARG A 147 1.91 26.17 8.58
CA ARG A 147 1.65 25.54 7.28
C ARG A 147 0.16 25.64 6.92
N GLY A 148 -0.11 25.81 5.64
CA GLY A 148 -1.47 25.93 5.15
C GLY A 148 -2.04 27.35 5.18
N THR A 149 -1.34 28.30 5.82
CA THR A 149 -1.72 29.72 5.82
C THR A 149 -1.08 30.51 4.69
N VAL A 150 0.07 30.04 4.19
CA VAL A 150 0.80 30.63 3.06
C VAL A 150 1.16 29.53 2.08
N GLY A 151 0.86 29.68 0.80
CA GLY A 151 1.22 28.72 -0.23
C GLY A 151 0.77 29.12 -1.63
N PRO A 152 1.30 28.49 -2.69
CA PRO A 152 0.87 28.74 -4.06
C PRO A 152 -0.63 28.46 -4.19
N GLY A 153 -1.42 29.45 -4.56
CA GLY A 153 -2.86 29.33 -4.70
C GLY A 153 -3.64 29.41 -3.38
N SER A 154 -3.00 29.76 -2.25
CA SER A 154 -3.74 30.03 -1.01
C SER A 154 -4.51 31.34 -1.16
N VAL A 155 -5.81 31.22 -1.31
CA VAL A 155 -6.71 32.36 -1.33
C VAL A 155 -7.22 32.58 0.09
N GLY A 156 -6.53 33.42 0.85
CA GLY A 156 -6.99 33.91 2.15
C GLY A 156 -6.65 33.04 3.36
N GLU A 157 -6.92 33.60 4.52
CA GLU A 157 -6.76 32.94 5.82
C GLU A 157 -7.68 31.72 5.98
N PRO A 158 -7.31 30.76 6.87
CA PRO A 158 -8.20 29.68 7.25
C PRO A 158 -9.53 30.20 7.79
N LEU A 159 -10.62 29.62 7.34
CA LEU A 159 -11.97 29.96 7.81
C LEU A 159 -12.40 28.99 8.90
N VAL A 160 -13.37 29.40 9.73
CA VAL A 160 -13.97 28.53 10.75
C VAL A 160 -14.49 27.21 10.15
N ARG A 161 -15.08 27.24 8.94
CA ARG A 161 -15.49 26.02 8.23
C ARG A 161 -14.31 25.09 7.93
N ASP A 162 -13.13 25.63 7.64
CA ASP A 162 -11.93 24.82 7.38
C ASP A 162 -11.48 24.13 8.68
N ALA A 163 -11.58 24.83 9.83
CA ALA A 163 -11.26 24.27 11.12
C ALA A 163 -12.26 23.16 11.52
N LEU A 164 -13.56 23.34 11.27
CA LEU A 164 -14.56 22.30 11.50
C LEU A 164 -14.29 21.04 10.66
N VAL A 165 -13.98 21.21 9.38
CA VAL A 165 -13.62 20.10 8.49
C VAL A 165 -12.32 19.43 8.94
N ALA A 166 -11.31 20.21 9.33
CA ALA A 166 -10.04 19.69 9.81
C ALA A 166 -10.20 18.85 11.09
N VAL A 167 -11.01 19.33 12.05
CA VAL A 167 -11.31 18.60 13.29
C VAL A 167 -12.01 17.28 13.01
N ASP A 168 -13.02 17.27 12.13
CA ASP A 168 -13.73 16.03 11.77
C ASP A 168 -12.78 15.02 11.07
N LEU A 169 -11.94 15.48 10.17
CA LEU A 169 -10.98 14.61 9.45
C LEU A 169 -9.85 14.12 10.37
N LEU A 170 -9.33 14.98 11.26
CA LEU A 170 -8.34 14.54 12.26
C LEU A 170 -8.94 13.54 13.26
N GLU A 171 -10.18 13.74 13.69
CA GLU A 171 -10.84 12.76 14.55
C GLU A 171 -10.91 11.39 13.86
N ARG A 172 -11.30 11.36 12.59
CA ARG A 172 -11.35 10.11 11.82
C ARG A 172 -9.95 9.46 11.71
N CYS A 173 -8.91 10.23 11.42
CA CYS A 173 -7.55 9.74 11.36
C CYS A 173 -7.04 9.20 12.71
N LEU A 174 -7.42 9.83 13.83
CA LEU A 174 -6.97 9.48 15.18
C LEU A 174 -7.89 8.47 15.89
N ARG A 175 -9.00 8.10 15.28
CA ARG A 175 -9.96 7.15 15.85
C ARG A 175 -9.36 5.77 16.17
N PRO A 176 -8.42 5.22 15.37
CA PRO A 176 -7.74 3.95 15.69
C PRO A 176 -7.06 3.95 17.07
N LEU A 177 -6.66 5.11 17.61
CA LEU A 177 -6.08 5.21 18.95
C LEU A 177 -7.04 4.76 20.07
N SER A 178 -8.35 4.69 19.79
CA SER A 178 -9.39 4.28 20.73
C SER A 178 -9.97 2.90 20.41
N ALA A 179 -9.38 2.16 19.49
CA ALA A 179 -9.84 0.82 19.14
C ALA A 179 -9.68 -0.14 20.34
N PRO A 180 -10.55 -1.14 20.50
CA PRO A 180 -10.49 -2.10 21.61
C PRO A 180 -9.44 -3.20 21.37
N TRP A 181 -8.34 -2.88 20.69
CA TRP A 181 -7.36 -3.85 20.19
C TRP A 181 -6.08 -3.94 21.02
N TYR A 182 -5.94 -3.07 22.03
CA TYR A 182 -4.69 -2.93 22.80
C TYR A 182 -4.71 -3.72 24.10
N GLY A 183 -5.67 -4.64 24.25
CA GLY A 183 -5.76 -5.54 25.40
C GLY A 183 -4.80 -6.74 25.33
N PRO A 184 -4.68 -7.49 26.45
CA PRO A 184 -3.76 -8.63 26.56
C PRO A 184 -4.08 -9.79 25.59
N ASP A 185 -5.34 -9.91 25.18
CA ASP A 185 -5.82 -10.99 24.31
C ASP A 185 -5.86 -10.58 22.82
N ALA A 186 -5.36 -9.39 22.47
CA ALA A 186 -5.36 -8.85 21.12
C ALA A 186 -3.93 -8.51 20.67
N LEU A 187 -3.64 -7.25 20.30
CA LEU A 187 -2.32 -6.86 19.76
C LEU A 187 -1.17 -7.09 20.76
N ALA A 188 -1.43 -7.11 22.08
CA ALA A 188 -0.42 -7.46 23.08
C ALA A 188 0.01 -8.92 23.04
N ALA A 189 -0.83 -9.81 22.48
CA ALA A 189 -0.53 -11.23 22.33
C ALA A 189 0.11 -11.57 20.97
N ALA A 190 0.19 -10.62 20.05
CA ALA A 190 0.83 -10.83 18.76
C ALA A 190 2.35 -10.86 18.88
N ASP A 191 2.98 -11.78 18.15
CA ASP A 191 4.43 -11.88 18.06
C ASP A 191 5.00 -10.79 17.15
N VAL A 192 4.24 -10.42 16.12
CA VAL A 192 4.57 -9.40 15.13
C VAL A 192 3.31 -8.63 14.73
N CYS A 193 3.39 -7.31 14.69
CA CYS A 193 2.43 -6.45 14.00
C CYS A 193 2.92 -6.20 12.58
N HIS A 194 2.09 -6.52 11.59
CA HIS A 194 2.39 -6.29 10.18
C HIS A 194 1.39 -5.31 9.58
N ALA A 195 1.79 -4.06 9.43
CA ALA A 195 0.99 -3.05 8.75
C ALA A 195 1.09 -3.21 7.23
N VAL A 196 -0.07 -3.40 6.60
CA VAL A 196 -0.20 -3.50 5.14
C VAL A 196 -0.66 -2.14 4.64
N ASP A 197 0.28 -1.37 4.21
CA ASP A 197 0.28 0.03 3.82
C ASP A 197 0.89 0.98 4.87
N GLY A 198 1.44 2.12 4.40
CA GLY A 198 2.08 3.18 5.20
C GLY A 198 1.12 4.23 5.77
N GLY A 199 -0.20 3.97 5.69
CA GLY A 199 -1.25 4.89 6.13
C GLY A 199 -1.69 4.68 7.58
N LEU A 200 -3.00 4.79 7.83
CA LEU A 200 -3.56 4.63 9.18
C LEU A 200 -3.38 3.21 9.75
N ALA A 201 -3.16 2.22 8.90
CA ALA A 201 -2.85 0.85 9.31
C ALA A 201 -1.61 0.76 10.21
N VAL A 202 -0.70 1.72 10.12
CA VAL A 202 0.50 1.78 10.96
C VAL A 202 0.18 2.13 12.42
N LEU A 203 -0.90 2.89 12.68
CA LEU A 203 -1.23 3.38 14.03
C LEU A 203 -1.38 2.25 15.06
N PRO A 204 -2.15 1.18 14.83
CA PRO A 204 -2.26 0.08 15.79
C PRO A 204 -0.91 -0.59 16.08
N GLY A 205 -0.06 -0.74 15.05
CA GLY A 205 1.27 -1.31 15.21
C GLY A 205 2.21 -0.42 16.02
N LEU A 206 2.17 0.90 15.81
CA LEU A 206 2.90 1.87 16.62
C LEU A 206 2.52 1.81 18.08
N LEU A 207 1.21 1.71 18.39
CA LEU A 207 0.75 1.61 19.77
C LEU A 207 1.10 0.25 20.39
N ALA A 208 0.98 -0.85 19.65
CA ALA A 208 1.37 -2.16 20.14
C ALA A 208 2.88 -2.19 20.47
N LYS A 209 3.71 -1.57 19.64
CA LYS A 209 5.14 -1.41 19.91
C LYS A 209 5.39 -0.51 21.12
N HIS A 210 4.71 0.63 21.20
CA HIS A 210 4.85 1.57 22.31
C HIS A 210 4.46 0.94 23.66
N ASP A 211 3.34 0.22 23.69
CA ASP A 211 2.76 -0.32 24.91
C ASP A 211 3.38 -1.65 25.35
N HIS A 212 3.69 -2.51 24.39
CA HIS A 212 4.07 -3.90 24.65
C HIS A 212 5.43 -4.27 24.06
N GLY A 213 6.06 -3.38 23.28
CA GLY A 213 7.30 -3.66 22.58
C GLY A 213 7.12 -4.56 21.34
N THR A 214 5.90 -4.88 20.93
CA THR A 214 5.63 -5.78 19.81
C THR A 214 6.34 -5.31 18.54
N PRO A 215 7.15 -6.16 17.87
CA PRO A 215 7.86 -5.78 16.66
C PRO A 215 6.91 -5.36 15.55
N LEU A 216 7.28 -4.31 14.79
CA LEU A 216 6.49 -3.77 13.70
C LEU A 216 7.22 -3.94 12.37
N ILE A 217 6.53 -4.52 11.37
CA ILE A 217 6.90 -4.50 9.96
C ILE A 217 5.87 -3.70 9.17
N ILE A 218 6.33 -2.95 8.17
CA ILE A 218 5.46 -2.16 7.28
C ILE A 218 5.71 -2.62 5.84
N THR A 219 4.66 -3.09 5.16
CA THR A 219 4.70 -3.40 3.73
C THR A 219 3.95 -2.33 2.94
N GLU A 220 4.60 -1.75 1.95
CA GLU A 220 3.98 -0.80 1.02
C GLU A 220 4.19 -1.27 -0.42
N HIS A 221 3.09 -1.57 -1.12
CA HIS A 221 3.11 -1.92 -2.55
C HIS A 221 3.09 -0.69 -3.46
N SER A 222 2.72 0.45 -2.90
CA SER A 222 2.84 1.79 -3.46
C SER A 222 3.07 2.78 -2.33
N LEU A 223 3.71 3.91 -2.60
CA LEU A 223 3.97 4.89 -1.56
C LEU A 223 2.66 5.62 -1.17
N HIS A 224 2.10 5.26 -0.01
CA HIS A 224 0.83 5.79 0.51
C HIS A 224 0.79 7.32 0.51
N LEU A 225 1.85 7.97 0.98
CA LEU A 225 1.94 9.43 1.03
C LEU A 225 1.80 10.07 -0.37
N ARG A 226 2.34 9.43 -1.41
CA ARG A 226 2.24 9.91 -2.79
C ARG A 226 0.82 9.80 -3.33
N GLU A 227 0.14 8.72 -3.00
CA GLU A 227 -1.25 8.50 -3.40
C GLU A 227 -2.19 9.47 -2.69
N ARG A 228 -2.00 9.69 -1.40
CA ARG A 228 -2.74 10.70 -0.64
C ARG A 228 -2.51 12.11 -1.20
N ALA A 229 -1.26 12.46 -1.56
CA ALA A 229 -0.95 13.76 -2.15
C ALA A 229 -1.66 13.96 -3.50
N ARG A 230 -1.77 12.91 -4.31
CA ARG A 230 -2.55 12.93 -5.57
C ARG A 230 -4.04 13.07 -5.30
N GLY A 231 -4.61 12.24 -4.41
CA GLY A 231 -6.02 12.27 -4.06
C GLY A 231 -6.46 13.62 -3.47
N TYR A 232 -5.60 14.27 -2.70
CA TYR A 232 -5.93 15.60 -2.15
C TYR A 232 -5.81 16.73 -3.18
N ARG A 233 -5.19 16.53 -4.34
CA ARG A 233 -5.16 17.54 -5.40
C ARG A 233 -6.58 17.91 -5.84
N ASP A 234 -7.43 16.92 -5.99
CA ASP A 234 -8.79 17.05 -6.50
C ASP A 234 -9.86 17.02 -5.38
N ALA A 235 -9.43 16.91 -4.11
CA ALA A 235 -10.34 16.88 -2.97
C ALA A 235 -11.06 18.24 -2.80
N PRO A 236 -12.33 18.25 -2.36
CA PRO A 236 -13.14 19.47 -2.25
C PRO A 236 -12.76 20.35 -1.04
N TYR A 237 -11.58 20.14 -0.48
CA TYR A 237 -11.10 20.90 0.69
C TYR A 237 -10.22 22.05 0.25
N ARG A 238 -10.29 23.18 0.99
CA ARG A 238 -9.38 24.31 0.81
C ARG A 238 -7.94 23.94 1.24
N TRP A 239 -6.97 24.72 0.76
CA TRP A 239 -5.55 24.48 1.01
C TRP A 239 -5.17 24.27 2.49
N PRO A 240 -5.68 25.04 3.48
CA PRO A 240 -5.32 24.82 4.88
C PRO A 240 -5.60 23.40 5.36
N VAL A 241 -6.77 22.85 4.99
CA VAL A 241 -7.18 21.49 5.35
C VAL A 241 -6.30 20.45 4.65
N ARG A 242 -6.06 20.63 3.34
CA ARG A 242 -5.18 19.73 2.56
C ARG A 242 -3.77 19.71 3.14
N ALA A 243 -3.20 20.87 3.44
CA ALA A 243 -1.86 21.00 4.02
C ALA A 243 -1.74 20.31 5.38
N LEU A 244 -2.76 20.45 6.24
CA LEU A 244 -2.80 19.81 7.55
C LEU A 244 -2.83 18.27 7.42
N LEU A 245 -3.67 17.74 6.55
CA LEU A 245 -3.79 16.29 6.34
C LEU A 245 -2.52 15.71 5.68
N LEU A 246 -1.95 16.39 4.70
CA LEU A 246 -0.67 15.97 4.11
C LEU A 246 0.47 15.99 5.13
N ALA A 247 0.48 16.99 6.04
CA ALA A 247 1.43 17.01 7.14
C ALA A 247 1.21 15.84 8.09
N PHE A 248 -0.04 15.50 8.41
CA PHE A 248 -0.39 14.35 9.26
C PHE A 248 0.16 13.05 8.65
N PHE A 249 -0.20 12.73 7.40
CA PHE A 249 0.26 11.48 6.78
C PHE A 249 1.77 11.44 6.58
N ARG A 250 2.41 12.58 6.29
CA ARG A 250 3.87 12.66 6.18
C ARG A 250 4.56 12.37 7.51
N LEU A 251 4.05 12.92 8.62
CA LEU A 251 4.63 12.69 9.95
C LEU A 251 4.31 11.29 10.45
N LEU A 252 3.12 10.76 10.14
CA LEU A 252 2.75 9.38 10.46
C LEU A 252 3.66 8.38 9.72
N ALA A 253 3.89 8.58 8.42
CA ALA A 253 4.80 7.73 7.65
C ALA A 253 6.22 7.79 8.21
N ARG A 254 6.74 9.01 8.54
CA ARG A 254 8.04 9.17 9.16
C ARG A 254 8.14 8.43 10.50
N GLU A 255 7.15 8.60 11.38
CA GLU A 255 7.10 7.91 12.67
C GLU A 255 7.04 6.39 12.46
N GLY A 256 6.17 5.92 11.55
CA GLY A 256 6.08 4.51 11.19
C GLY A 256 7.43 3.94 10.75
N TYR A 257 8.12 4.63 9.83
CA TYR A 257 9.43 4.18 9.34
C TYR A 257 10.52 4.18 10.43
N GLN A 258 10.50 5.14 11.34
CA GLN A 258 11.45 5.21 12.45
C GLN A 258 11.21 4.11 13.49
N GLN A 259 9.97 3.69 13.66
CA GLN A 259 9.58 2.66 14.63
C GLN A 259 9.56 1.25 14.05
N ALA A 260 9.43 1.09 12.73
CA ALA A 260 9.45 -0.22 12.10
C ALA A 260 10.81 -0.91 12.27
N GLY A 261 10.78 -2.18 12.65
CA GLY A 261 11.99 -3.01 12.62
C GLY A 261 12.37 -3.40 11.19
N LEU A 262 11.37 -3.56 10.32
CA LEU A 262 11.55 -3.84 8.90
C LEU A 262 10.52 -3.06 8.06
N ILE A 263 10.93 -2.67 6.86
CA ILE A 263 10.10 -2.01 5.87
C ILE A 263 10.24 -2.76 4.55
N THR A 264 9.13 -3.17 3.95
CA THR A 264 9.13 -3.99 2.73
C THR A 264 8.39 -3.29 1.59
N PRO A 265 9.10 -2.46 0.79
CA PRO A 265 8.54 -1.90 -0.43
C PRO A 265 8.37 -2.97 -1.51
N GLY A 266 7.34 -2.79 -2.36
CA GLY A 266 7.09 -3.64 -3.52
C GLY A 266 8.04 -3.41 -4.70
N SER A 267 8.96 -2.46 -4.61
CA SER A 267 9.93 -2.15 -5.67
C SER A 267 11.14 -1.35 -5.15
N ALA A 268 12.25 -1.40 -5.88
CA ALA A 268 13.40 -0.52 -5.61
C ALA A 268 13.06 0.96 -5.89
N TYR A 269 12.09 1.21 -6.76
CA TYR A 269 11.57 2.55 -6.99
C TYR A 269 10.90 3.11 -5.70
N ASP A 270 10.03 2.35 -5.05
CA ASP A 270 9.37 2.76 -3.82
C ASP A 270 10.35 2.87 -2.65
N ARG A 271 11.34 1.95 -2.57
CA ARG A 271 12.45 2.04 -1.62
C ARG A 271 13.12 3.41 -1.62
N ARG A 272 13.41 3.99 -2.79
CA ARG A 272 14.04 5.32 -2.90
C ARG A 272 13.18 6.42 -2.27
N TRP A 273 11.87 6.33 -2.47
CA TRP A 273 10.93 7.28 -1.89
C TRP A 273 10.77 7.11 -0.38
N GLN A 274 10.76 5.88 0.12
CA GLN A 274 10.73 5.60 1.57
C GLN A 274 11.96 6.18 2.27
N ILE A 275 13.15 6.01 1.69
CA ILE A 275 14.38 6.64 2.20
C ILE A 275 14.24 8.17 2.20
N HIS A 276 13.73 8.76 1.13
CA HIS A 276 13.47 10.20 1.05
C HIS A 276 12.46 10.67 2.11
N CYS A 277 11.51 9.84 2.49
CA CYS A 277 10.52 10.10 3.55
C CYS A 277 11.04 9.79 4.96
N GLY A 278 12.28 9.36 5.12
CA GLY A 278 12.94 9.19 6.42
C GLY A 278 13.08 7.75 6.91
N ALA A 279 12.87 6.76 6.03
CA ALA A 279 13.16 5.37 6.36
C ALA A 279 14.67 5.09 6.41
N ASP A 280 15.11 4.30 7.39
CA ASP A 280 16.49 3.81 7.45
C ASP A 280 16.73 2.79 6.32
N PRO A 281 17.70 3.03 5.41
CA PRO A 281 18.05 2.07 4.37
C PRO A 281 18.38 0.66 4.90
N ALA A 282 18.92 0.55 6.11
CA ALA A 282 19.25 -0.72 6.75
C ALA A 282 18.03 -1.55 7.15
N ALA A 283 16.91 -0.90 7.45
CA ALA A 283 15.64 -1.55 7.78
C ALA A 283 14.83 -1.97 6.54
N ILE A 284 15.25 -1.57 5.33
CA ILE A 284 14.46 -1.82 4.11
C ILE A 284 14.90 -3.12 3.43
N ARG A 285 13.90 -3.97 3.12
CA ARG A 285 14.04 -5.18 2.30
C ARG A 285 13.01 -5.12 1.17
N VAL A 286 13.46 -5.03 -0.08
CA VAL A 286 12.53 -5.06 -1.24
C VAL A 286 11.93 -6.46 -1.34
N VAL A 287 10.60 -6.56 -1.30
CA VAL A 287 9.86 -7.80 -1.50
C VAL A 287 8.76 -7.54 -2.51
N TYR A 288 8.84 -8.19 -3.65
CA TYR A 288 7.80 -8.08 -4.67
C TYR A 288 6.48 -8.67 -4.19
N GLU A 289 5.37 -8.09 -4.64
CA GLU A 289 4.03 -8.41 -4.12
C GLU A 289 3.63 -9.89 -4.26
N GLY A 290 4.20 -10.57 -5.23
CA GLY A 290 3.82 -11.92 -5.61
C GLY A 290 2.53 -11.97 -6.43
N THR A 291 2.52 -12.79 -7.47
CA THR A 291 1.34 -13.06 -8.30
C THR A 291 1.17 -14.56 -8.51
N GLU A 292 -0.07 -15.03 -8.59
CA GLU A 292 -0.35 -16.44 -8.78
C GLU A 292 -0.02 -16.85 -10.20
N VAL A 293 0.88 -17.81 -10.33
CA VAL A 293 1.39 -18.31 -11.62
C VAL A 293 0.53 -19.47 -12.12
N ALA A 294 0.05 -20.33 -11.22
CA ALA A 294 -0.69 -21.54 -11.58
C ALA A 294 -1.99 -21.25 -12.35
N ASP A 295 -2.66 -20.15 -12.02
CA ASP A 295 -3.93 -19.75 -12.65
C ASP A 295 -3.74 -18.93 -13.92
N ARG A 296 -2.50 -18.77 -14.40
CA ARG A 296 -2.19 -17.95 -15.56
C ARG A 296 -1.50 -18.76 -16.65
N PRO A 297 -2.29 -19.46 -17.49
CA PRO A 297 -1.74 -20.14 -18.64
C PRO A 297 -1.06 -19.16 -19.58
N GLY A 298 0.02 -19.59 -20.22
CA GLY A 298 0.65 -18.81 -21.29
C GLY A 298 -0.31 -18.57 -22.43
N ALA A 299 -0.07 -17.50 -23.18
CA ALA A 299 -0.82 -17.27 -24.40
C ALA A 299 -0.54 -18.40 -25.41
N GLY A 300 -1.57 -18.91 -25.99
CA GLY A 300 -1.49 -19.82 -27.12
C GLY A 300 -0.98 -19.12 -28.39
N ALA A 301 -1.42 -19.60 -29.56
CA ALA A 301 -1.11 -18.97 -30.84
C ALA A 301 -1.45 -17.48 -30.84
N GLU A 302 -0.67 -16.69 -31.57
CA GLU A 302 -0.95 -15.27 -31.76
C GLU A 302 -2.23 -15.09 -32.60
N PRO A 303 -2.97 -14.00 -32.36
CA PRO A 303 -4.10 -13.68 -33.22
C PRO A 303 -3.63 -13.47 -34.67
N PRO A 304 -4.44 -13.85 -35.68
CA PRO A 304 -4.07 -13.70 -37.08
C PRO A 304 -3.95 -12.23 -37.51
N VAL A 305 -4.62 -11.34 -36.79
CA VAL A 305 -4.61 -9.90 -37.02
C VAL A 305 -3.70 -9.22 -36.01
N PRO A 306 -2.85 -8.25 -36.42
CA PRO A 306 -2.02 -7.48 -35.50
C PRO A 306 -2.86 -6.85 -34.39
N THR A 307 -2.72 -7.33 -33.15
CA THR A 307 -3.58 -6.94 -32.04
C THR A 307 -2.74 -6.42 -30.87
N LEU A 308 -3.12 -5.24 -30.38
CA LEU A 308 -2.62 -4.65 -29.15
C LEU A 308 -3.64 -4.83 -28.03
N ALA A 309 -3.21 -5.12 -26.82
CA ALA A 309 -4.03 -5.01 -25.61
C ALA A 309 -3.52 -3.88 -24.73
N TRP A 310 -4.38 -2.95 -24.40
CA TRP A 310 -4.12 -1.95 -23.38
C TRP A 310 -4.85 -2.30 -22.09
N SER A 311 -4.18 -2.21 -20.94
CA SER A 311 -4.79 -2.42 -19.63
C SER A 311 -4.45 -1.28 -18.68
N GLY A 312 -5.47 -0.79 -17.95
CA GLY A 312 -5.29 0.26 -16.98
C GLY A 312 -6.57 0.97 -16.56
N PRO A 313 -6.50 1.91 -15.61
CA PRO A 313 -7.64 2.74 -15.26
C PRO A 313 -7.96 3.72 -16.40
N ILE A 314 -9.24 3.80 -16.79
CA ILE A 314 -9.70 4.78 -17.79
C ILE A 314 -9.81 6.16 -17.11
N ALA A 315 -8.66 6.75 -16.88
CA ALA A 315 -8.47 8.05 -16.23
C ALA A 315 -7.28 8.78 -16.87
N PRO A 316 -7.12 10.09 -16.71
CA PRO A 316 -6.02 10.85 -17.33
C PRO A 316 -4.64 10.24 -17.08
N HIS A 317 -4.38 9.77 -15.84
CA HIS A 317 -3.10 9.14 -15.48
C HIS A 317 -2.89 7.72 -16.02
N GLY A 318 -3.94 7.04 -16.50
CA GLY A 318 -3.84 5.71 -17.11
C GLY A 318 -3.29 5.73 -18.54
N GLY A 319 -3.26 6.91 -19.19
CA GLY A 319 -2.61 7.09 -20.47
C GLY A 319 -3.39 6.63 -21.69
N LEU A 320 -4.68 6.22 -21.55
CA LEU A 320 -5.48 5.74 -22.68
C LEU A 320 -5.56 6.75 -23.83
N GLY A 321 -5.65 8.05 -23.55
CA GLY A 321 -5.62 9.09 -24.58
C GLY A 321 -4.30 9.11 -25.38
N THR A 322 -3.16 8.80 -24.74
CA THR A 322 -1.87 8.63 -25.43
C THR A 322 -1.88 7.37 -26.30
N MET A 323 -2.42 6.26 -25.78
CA MET A 323 -2.56 5.02 -26.52
C MET A 323 -3.43 5.19 -27.77
N LEU A 324 -4.59 5.84 -27.65
CA LEU A 324 -5.49 6.07 -28.79
C LEU A 324 -4.82 6.93 -29.88
N ARG A 325 -4.05 7.96 -29.51
CA ARG A 325 -3.27 8.74 -30.49
C ARG A 325 -2.20 7.89 -31.17
N ALA A 326 -1.45 7.12 -30.38
CA ALA A 326 -0.44 6.21 -30.92
C ALA A 326 -1.05 5.16 -31.84
N PHE A 327 -2.21 4.62 -31.49
CA PHE A 327 -2.93 3.65 -32.30
C PHE A 327 -3.47 4.25 -33.59
N ALA A 328 -3.94 5.50 -33.57
CA ALA A 328 -4.33 6.21 -34.80
C ALA A 328 -3.15 6.37 -35.76
N ASP A 329 -1.96 6.65 -35.27
CA ASP A 329 -0.76 6.72 -36.10
C ASP A 329 -0.35 5.33 -36.59
N LEU A 330 -0.40 4.29 -35.76
CA LEU A 330 -0.11 2.91 -36.11
C LEU A 330 -1.01 2.39 -37.25
N ARG A 331 -2.29 2.69 -37.22
CA ARG A 331 -3.24 2.25 -38.27
C ARG A 331 -3.00 2.87 -39.65
N ARG A 332 -2.21 3.92 -39.76
CA ARG A 332 -1.76 4.41 -41.07
C ARG A 332 -0.74 3.48 -41.72
N GLU A 333 0.03 2.76 -40.92
CA GLU A 333 1.04 1.80 -41.36
C GLU A 333 0.46 0.37 -41.43
N LEU A 334 -0.41 0.02 -40.46
CA LEU A 334 -1.07 -1.29 -40.33
C LEU A 334 -2.59 -1.10 -40.21
N PRO A 335 -3.30 -0.94 -41.33
CA PRO A 335 -4.75 -0.62 -41.35
C PRO A 335 -5.63 -1.69 -40.69
N GLU A 336 -5.19 -2.93 -40.68
CA GLU A 336 -5.89 -4.08 -40.10
C GLU A 336 -5.67 -4.20 -38.57
N ALA A 337 -4.77 -3.39 -37.96
CA ALA A 337 -4.47 -3.49 -36.54
C ALA A 337 -5.70 -3.26 -35.65
N VAL A 338 -5.81 -4.04 -34.58
CA VAL A 338 -6.88 -3.98 -33.57
C VAL A 338 -6.31 -3.58 -32.22
N LEU A 339 -7.04 -2.72 -31.51
CA LEU A 339 -6.76 -2.34 -30.12
C LEU A 339 -7.86 -2.85 -29.20
N ARG A 340 -7.51 -3.71 -28.25
CA ARG A 340 -8.39 -4.17 -27.17
C ARG A 340 -8.10 -3.39 -25.90
N ILE A 341 -9.11 -2.76 -25.32
CA ILE A 341 -9.00 -1.88 -24.14
C ILE A 341 -9.68 -2.57 -22.97
N HIS A 342 -8.90 -2.90 -21.94
CA HIS A 342 -9.41 -3.47 -20.70
C HIS A 342 -9.18 -2.52 -19.53
N GLY A 343 -10.25 -2.11 -18.86
CA GLY A 343 -10.19 -1.23 -17.71
C GLY A 343 -11.50 -0.57 -17.36
N GLU A 344 -11.54 0.01 -16.17
CA GLU A 344 -12.71 0.73 -15.66
C GLU A 344 -12.38 2.22 -15.46
N ALA A 345 -13.43 3.04 -15.57
CA ALA A 345 -13.35 4.44 -15.19
C ALA A 345 -13.58 4.55 -13.67
N PRO A 346 -12.60 5.01 -12.89
CA PRO A 346 -12.81 5.24 -11.47
C PRO A 346 -13.86 6.32 -11.24
N ALA A 347 -14.42 6.35 -10.02
CA ALA A 347 -15.42 7.34 -9.65
C ALA A 347 -14.94 8.78 -9.97
N GLY A 348 -15.76 9.53 -10.68
CA GLY A 348 -15.44 10.89 -11.15
C GLY A 348 -14.74 10.98 -12.50
N ALA A 349 -14.26 9.86 -13.08
CA ALA A 349 -13.59 9.86 -14.38
C ALA A 349 -14.51 9.61 -15.59
N GLY A 350 -15.84 9.54 -15.41
CA GLY A 350 -16.79 9.22 -16.48
C GLY A 350 -16.67 10.12 -17.70
N GLY A 351 -16.53 11.43 -17.50
CA GLY A 351 -16.35 12.37 -18.62
C GLY A 351 -15.04 12.17 -19.40
N TYR A 352 -13.98 11.66 -18.75
CA TYR A 352 -12.76 11.28 -19.48
C TYR A 352 -12.96 10.01 -20.29
N ALA A 353 -13.63 9.01 -19.72
CA ALA A 353 -13.93 7.77 -20.41
C ALA A 353 -14.79 8.00 -21.66
N GLU A 354 -15.77 8.89 -21.57
CA GLU A 354 -16.61 9.25 -22.73
C GLU A 354 -15.78 9.89 -23.84
N ARG A 355 -14.94 10.87 -23.53
CA ARG A 355 -14.02 11.46 -24.52
C ARG A 355 -13.09 10.42 -25.16
N CYS A 356 -12.64 9.41 -24.40
CA CYS A 356 -11.82 8.32 -24.96
C CYS A 356 -12.63 7.46 -25.94
N ARG A 357 -13.93 7.18 -25.67
CA ARG A 357 -14.80 6.46 -26.61
C ARG A 357 -15.07 7.27 -27.87
N GLU A 358 -15.33 8.57 -27.73
CA GLU A 358 -15.49 9.47 -28.87
C GLU A 358 -14.23 9.49 -29.77
N LEU A 359 -13.04 9.59 -29.14
CA LEU A 359 -11.78 9.55 -29.86
C LEU A 359 -11.56 8.20 -30.55
N ALA A 360 -11.89 7.09 -29.89
CA ALA A 360 -11.81 5.75 -30.49
C ALA A 360 -12.69 5.61 -31.72
N ALA A 361 -13.92 6.11 -31.67
CA ALA A 361 -14.85 6.09 -32.82
C ALA A 361 -14.34 6.90 -34.03
N LEU A 362 -13.54 7.95 -33.80
CA LEU A 362 -12.95 8.76 -34.88
C LEU A 362 -11.73 8.09 -35.54
N ILE A 363 -11.08 7.13 -34.90
CA ILE A 363 -9.88 6.46 -35.43
C ILE A 363 -10.23 5.57 -36.61
N ALA A 364 -11.33 4.85 -36.55
CA ALA A 364 -11.76 3.92 -37.57
C ALA A 364 -13.28 3.97 -37.77
N PRO A 365 -13.82 5.03 -38.35
CA PRO A 365 -15.28 5.25 -38.45
C PRO A 365 -15.99 4.21 -39.32
N LYS A 366 -15.26 3.48 -40.17
CA LYS A 366 -15.80 2.42 -41.05
C LYS A 366 -15.51 1.00 -40.52
N ASP A 367 -14.80 0.88 -39.42
CA ASP A 367 -14.38 -0.38 -38.83
C ASP A 367 -14.54 -0.28 -37.31
N PRO A 368 -15.75 -0.50 -36.78
CA PRO A 368 -16.03 -0.36 -35.34
C PRO A 368 -15.28 -1.40 -34.48
N ASP A 369 -14.83 -2.50 -35.07
CA ASP A 369 -14.10 -3.56 -34.39
C ASP A 369 -12.59 -3.26 -34.26
N ALA A 370 -12.13 -2.16 -34.87
CA ALA A 370 -10.73 -1.73 -34.76
C ALA A 370 -10.33 -1.32 -33.34
N VAL A 371 -11.26 -0.79 -32.55
CA VAL A 371 -11.04 -0.44 -31.12
C VAL A 371 -12.16 -1.04 -30.29
N VAL A 372 -11.84 -2.05 -29.53
CA VAL A 372 -12.78 -2.82 -28.71
C VAL A 372 -12.58 -2.47 -27.25
N PHE A 373 -13.64 -1.98 -26.59
CA PHE A 373 -13.67 -1.86 -25.13
C PHE A 373 -14.19 -3.18 -24.55
N GLU A 374 -13.31 -3.87 -23.83
CA GLU A 374 -13.64 -5.15 -23.21
C GLU A 374 -14.58 -4.98 -22.01
N ASP A 375 -15.30 -6.04 -21.68
CA ASP A 375 -16.06 -6.09 -20.43
C ASP A 375 -15.09 -5.91 -19.24
N PRO A 376 -15.32 -4.94 -18.36
CA PRO A 376 -14.49 -4.75 -17.18
C PRO A 376 -14.44 -5.96 -16.24
N SER A 377 -15.44 -6.84 -16.29
CA SER A 377 -15.48 -8.08 -15.52
C SER A 377 -14.61 -9.20 -16.11
N ALA A 378 -14.14 -9.04 -17.37
CA ALA A 378 -13.25 -10.00 -18.01
C ALA A 378 -11.93 -10.12 -17.23
N GLU A 379 -11.39 -11.33 -17.18
CA GLU A 379 -10.07 -11.56 -16.60
C GLU A 379 -9.00 -10.85 -17.46
N PRO A 380 -8.16 -9.95 -16.89
CA PRO A 380 -7.14 -9.22 -17.64
C PRO A 380 -6.22 -10.12 -18.46
N GLY A 381 -5.83 -11.28 -17.91
CA GLY A 381 -4.98 -12.24 -18.58
C GLY A 381 -5.63 -12.85 -19.84
N ALA A 382 -6.96 -12.96 -19.89
CA ALA A 382 -7.67 -13.41 -21.09
C ALA A 382 -7.52 -12.40 -22.22
N VAL A 383 -7.65 -11.10 -21.91
CA VAL A 383 -7.46 -10.01 -22.88
C VAL A 383 -6.01 -9.97 -23.37
N HIS A 384 -5.04 -10.10 -22.45
CA HIS A 384 -3.61 -10.12 -22.81
C HIS A 384 -3.26 -11.27 -23.75
N ARG A 385 -3.83 -12.47 -23.51
CA ARG A 385 -3.58 -13.64 -24.36
C ARG A 385 -4.10 -13.47 -25.79
N GLN A 386 -5.15 -12.66 -25.98
CA GLN A 386 -5.75 -12.37 -27.29
C GLN A 386 -5.01 -11.28 -28.06
N ALA A 387 -3.90 -10.77 -27.56
CA ALA A 387 -3.07 -9.77 -28.21
C ALA A 387 -1.72 -10.33 -28.66
N GLY A 388 -1.08 -9.66 -29.61
CA GLY A 388 0.33 -9.87 -29.97
C GLY A 388 1.27 -9.09 -29.04
N VAL A 389 0.83 -7.93 -28.54
CA VAL A 389 1.61 -7.04 -27.66
C VAL A 389 0.71 -6.46 -26.58
N VAL A 390 1.18 -6.41 -25.35
CA VAL A 390 0.48 -5.76 -24.22
C VAL A 390 1.11 -4.40 -23.92
N VAL A 391 0.27 -3.38 -23.73
CA VAL A 391 0.71 -1.98 -23.61
C VAL A 391 0.23 -1.36 -22.30
N PHE A 392 1.16 -0.72 -21.59
CA PHE A 392 0.91 0.12 -20.42
C PHE A 392 1.53 1.50 -20.64
N CYS A 393 0.72 2.53 -20.74
CA CYS A 393 1.21 3.88 -21.05
C CYS A 393 0.79 4.96 -20.05
N GLY A 394 0.59 4.59 -18.78
CA GLY A 394 0.26 5.51 -17.70
C GLY A 394 1.38 6.51 -17.37
N THR A 395 1.01 7.67 -16.83
CA THR A 395 1.95 8.71 -16.36
C THR A 395 2.29 8.56 -14.88
N GLY A 396 1.47 7.82 -14.14
CA GLY A 396 1.60 7.62 -12.69
C GLY A 396 2.46 6.45 -12.26
N GLY A 397 2.91 5.65 -13.20
CA GLY A 397 3.46 4.33 -12.96
C GLY A 397 2.36 3.26 -12.84
N THR A 398 2.66 2.07 -13.31
CA THR A 398 1.80 0.89 -13.16
C THR A 398 2.30 0.08 -11.97
N ALA A 399 1.39 -0.48 -11.19
CA ALA A 399 1.76 -1.35 -10.08
C ALA A 399 2.62 -2.53 -10.58
N PRO A 400 3.71 -2.88 -9.89
CA PRO A 400 4.60 -3.96 -10.29
C PRO A 400 3.85 -5.26 -10.60
N ARG A 401 2.85 -5.59 -9.79
CA ARG A 401 2.02 -6.79 -9.97
C ARG A 401 1.29 -6.81 -11.31
N VAL A 402 0.70 -5.70 -11.73
CA VAL A 402 -0.07 -5.63 -12.99
C VAL A 402 0.83 -5.86 -14.21
N LEU A 403 2.06 -5.33 -14.16
CA LEU A 403 3.06 -5.59 -15.21
C LEU A 403 3.51 -7.06 -15.20
N ALA A 404 3.78 -7.63 -14.02
CA ALA A 404 4.18 -9.03 -13.89
C ALA A 404 3.06 -9.98 -14.39
N GLU A 405 1.81 -9.68 -14.07
CA GLU A 405 0.65 -10.42 -14.58
C GLU A 405 0.55 -10.40 -16.11
N ALA A 406 0.82 -9.26 -16.73
CA ALA A 406 0.88 -9.16 -18.18
C ALA A 406 2.02 -10.00 -18.76
N MET A 407 3.21 -9.95 -18.15
CA MET A 407 4.37 -10.76 -18.56
C MET A 407 4.08 -12.26 -18.44
N LEU A 408 3.32 -12.69 -17.42
CA LEU A 408 2.89 -14.10 -17.26
C LEU A 408 2.04 -14.59 -18.44
N SER A 409 1.37 -13.71 -19.18
CA SER A 409 0.66 -14.10 -20.40
C SER A 409 1.58 -14.65 -21.48
N GLY A 410 2.89 -14.37 -21.42
CA GLY A 410 3.87 -14.75 -22.44
C GLY A 410 3.86 -13.82 -23.66
N ARG A 411 3.15 -12.69 -23.59
CA ARG A 411 3.18 -11.64 -24.61
C ARG A 411 4.22 -10.57 -24.26
N PRO A 412 4.93 -9.99 -25.23
CA PRO A 412 5.85 -8.89 -24.97
C PRO A 412 5.11 -7.67 -24.46
N VAL A 413 5.74 -6.96 -23.53
CA VAL A 413 5.18 -5.75 -22.90
C VAL A 413 5.87 -4.51 -23.45
N VAL A 414 5.08 -3.51 -23.83
CA VAL A 414 5.53 -2.12 -24.04
C VAL A 414 5.01 -1.30 -22.87
N ALA A 415 5.88 -0.62 -22.15
CA ALA A 415 5.47 0.20 -21.02
C ALA A 415 6.14 1.58 -21.04
N THR A 416 5.47 2.58 -20.47
CA THR A 416 6.12 3.86 -20.20
C THR A 416 7.15 3.71 -19.10
N ASP A 417 8.30 4.38 -19.23
CA ASP A 417 9.41 4.35 -18.29
C ASP A 417 9.12 5.22 -17.06
N VAL A 418 8.14 4.80 -16.28
CA VAL A 418 7.69 5.50 -15.07
C VAL A 418 7.53 4.51 -13.90
N GLY A 419 7.76 4.99 -12.69
CA GLY A 419 7.62 4.16 -11.50
C GLY A 419 8.60 2.98 -11.50
N ALA A 420 8.08 1.78 -11.23
CA ALA A 420 8.83 0.53 -11.22
C ALA A 420 8.89 -0.17 -12.58
N ALA A 421 8.36 0.42 -13.67
CA ALA A 421 8.26 -0.26 -14.96
C ALA A 421 9.61 -0.80 -15.46
N ARG A 422 10.69 -0.01 -15.36
CA ARG A 422 12.05 -0.41 -15.74
C ARG A 422 12.55 -1.61 -14.93
N GLU A 423 12.24 -1.65 -13.66
CA GLU A 423 12.63 -2.74 -12.76
C GLU A 423 11.89 -4.04 -13.10
N VAL A 424 10.58 -3.93 -13.34
CA VAL A 424 9.72 -5.10 -13.60
C VAL A 424 9.98 -5.67 -14.99
N VAL A 425 9.85 -4.84 -16.02
CA VAL A 425 9.98 -5.27 -17.42
C VAL A 425 11.43 -5.67 -17.73
N GLY A 426 12.41 -4.92 -17.22
CA GLY A 426 13.82 -5.19 -17.46
C GLY A 426 14.15 -5.28 -18.97
N PRO A 427 14.99 -6.23 -19.37
CA PRO A 427 15.36 -6.42 -20.78
C PRO A 427 14.33 -7.22 -21.59
N THR A 428 13.21 -7.61 -20.99
CA THR A 428 12.22 -8.54 -21.58
C THR A 428 11.02 -7.84 -22.22
N GLY A 429 11.07 -6.51 -22.36
CA GLY A 429 10.06 -5.70 -23.05
C GLY A 429 10.65 -4.39 -23.53
N LEU A 430 9.81 -3.48 -23.99
CA LEU A 430 10.23 -2.16 -24.46
C LEU A 430 9.72 -1.07 -23.51
N LEU A 431 10.59 -0.09 -23.25
CA LEU A 431 10.24 1.08 -22.45
C LEU A 431 10.28 2.33 -23.32
N VAL A 432 9.24 3.16 -23.19
CA VAL A 432 9.09 4.42 -23.94
C VAL A 432 8.89 5.59 -22.98
N PRO A 433 9.22 6.83 -23.37
CA PRO A 433 8.90 8.00 -22.58
C PRO A 433 7.38 8.12 -22.31
N ALA A 434 7.00 8.65 -21.14
CA ALA A 434 5.61 8.95 -20.86
C ALA A 434 5.12 10.09 -21.76
N GLU A 435 3.82 10.05 -22.09
CA GLU A 435 3.16 11.07 -22.91
C GLU A 435 3.77 11.28 -24.31
N ASP A 436 4.49 10.28 -24.84
CA ASP A 436 5.06 10.29 -26.18
C ASP A 436 4.35 9.26 -27.08
N PRO A 437 3.29 9.67 -27.82
CA PRO A 437 2.58 8.78 -28.74
C PRO A 437 3.47 8.25 -29.86
N ARG A 438 4.45 9.05 -30.34
CA ARG A 438 5.34 8.65 -31.45
C ARG A 438 6.27 7.52 -31.04
N ALA A 439 6.92 7.64 -29.87
CA ALA A 439 7.74 6.59 -29.33
C ALA A 439 6.92 5.31 -29.08
N LEU A 440 5.68 5.46 -28.58
CA LEU A 440 4.78 4.33 -28.36
C LEU A 440 4.38 3.66 -29.67
N THR A 441 4.02 4.43 -30.72
CA THR A 441 3.76 3.92 -32.07
C THR A 441 4.93 3.12 -32.60
N ALA A 442 6.12 3.70 -32.57
CA ALA A 442 7.34 3.05 -33.08
C ALA A 442 7.65 1.73 -32.35
N ALA A 443 7.49 1.70 -31.02
CA ALA A 443 7.71 0.49 -30.23
C ALA A 443 6.66 -0.61 -30.56
N CYS A 444 5.40 -0.26 -30.68
CA CYS A 444 4.34 -1.18 -31.05
C CYS A 444 4.51 -1.71 -32.49
N ALA A 445 4.80 -0.85 -33.47
CA ALA A 445 5.05 -1.22 -34.85
C ALA A 445 6.24 -2.17 -34.97
N ALA A 446 7.36 -1.87 -34.29
CA ALA A 446 8.55 -2.70 -34.29
C ALA A 446 8.31 -4.12 -33.72
N LEU A 447 7.42 -4.26 -32.73
CA LEU A 447 7.04 -5.58 -32.23
C LEU A 447 6.01 -6.27 -33.11
N LEU A 448 5.00 -5.58 -33.62
CA LEU A 448 3.98 -6.19 -34.48
C LEU A 448 4.58 -6.69 -35.81
N GLY A 449 5.61 -6.02 -36.33
CA GLY A 449 6.31 -6.41 -37.54
C GLY A 449 7.31 -7.58 -37.38
N ASP A 450 7.66 -8.01 -36.16
CA ASP A 450 8.70 -9.02 -35.92
C ASP A 450 8.18 -10.10 -34.93
N GLN A 451 7.65 -11.18 -35.49
CA GLN A 451 7.09 -12.31 -34.72
C GLN A 451 8.15 -13.02 -33.87
N GLU A 452 9.35 -13.21 -34.41
CA GLU A 452 10.43 -13.90 -33.68
C GLU A 452 10.83 -13.09 -32.44
N ARG A 453 10.97 -11.77 -32.60
CA ARG A 453 11.24 -10.85 -31.50
C ARG A 453 10.13 -10.86 -30.45
N ARG A 454 8.86 -10.85 -30.89
CA ARG A 454 7.72 -10.96 -29.96
C ARG A 454 7.77 -12.23 -29.14
N SER A 455 7.95 -13.37 -29.80
CA SER A 455 8.02 -14.68 -29.15
C SER A 455 9.19 -14.75 -28.15
N ARG A 456 10.35 -14.28 -28.54
CA ARG A 456 11.55 -14.25 -27.68
C ARG A 456 11.34 -13.37 -26.45
N LEU A 457 10.86 -12.14 -26.62
CA LEU A 457 10.63 -11.21 -25.50
C LEU A 457 9.48 -11.68 -24.60
N GLY A 458 8.40 -12.20 -25.16
CA GLY A 458 7.26 -12.72 -24.40
C GLY A 458 7.65 -13.92 -23.53
N ASN A 459 8.40 -14.88 -24.09
CA ASN A 459 8.89 -16.03 -23.34
C ASN A 459 9.88 -15.61 -22.23
N ALA A 460 10.83 -14.72 -22.55
CA ALA A 460 11.76 -14.19 -21.54
C ALA A 460 11.04 -13.41 -20.44
N GLY A 461 10.02 -12.63 -20.81
CA GLY A 461 9.18 -11.91 -19.86
C GLY A 461 8.43 -12.86 -18.92
N ARG A 462 7.85 -13.92 -19.46
CA ARG A 462 7.16 -14.93 -18.65
C ARG A 462 8.10 -15.63 -17.66
N LEU A 463 9.26 -16.06 -18.11
CA LEU A 463 10.26 -16.67 -17.24
C LEU A 463 10.69 -15.71 -16.12
N ARG A 464 10.99 -14.47 -16.46
CA ARG A 464 11.32 -13.44 -15.47
C ARG A 464 10.20 -13.22 -14.46
N ALA A 465 8.94 -13.17 -14.92
CA ALA A 465 7.79 -13.00 -14.03
C ALA A 465 7.59 -14.21 -13.09
N GLN A 466 7.80 -15.42 -13.59
CA GLN A 466 7.74 -16.65 -12.78
C GLN A 466 8.85 -16.70 -11.73
N GLU A 467 10.04 -16.28 -12.06
CA GLU A 467 11.20 -16.32 -11.16
C GLU A 467 11.12 -15.25 -10.06
N LEU A 468 10.78 -14.01 -10.42
CA LEU A 468 10.91 -12.86 -9.51
C LEU A 468 9.58 -12.44 -8.86
N TYR A 469 8.46 -12.66 -9.54
CA TYR A 469 7.16 -12.09 -9.15
C TYR A 469 6.10 -13.15 -8.82
N ALA A 470 6.47 -14.42 -8.66
CA ALA A 470 5.57 -15.46 -8.16
C ALA A 470 5.29 -15.28 -6.66
N VAL A 471 4.24 -15.94 -6.16
CA VAL A 471 3.85 -15.90 -4.73
C VAL A 471 4.89 -16.61 -3.85
N GLU A 472 5.48 -17.69 -4.32
CA GLU A 472 6.39 -18.53 -3.55
C GLU A 472 7.67 -17.80 -3.11
N PRO A 473 8.39 -17.05 -3.98
CA PRO A 473 9.49 -16.19 -3.56
C PRO A 473 9.09 -15.14 -2.52
N ALA A 474 7.92 -14.52 -2.67
CA ALA A 474 7.41 -13.52 -1.73
C ALA A 474 7.13 -14.17 -0.36
N ALA A 475 6.43 -15.31 -0.32
CA ALA A 475 6.16 -16.04 0.91
C ALA A 475 7.45 -16.50 1.60
N THR A 476 8.43 -17.00 0.83
CA THR A 476 9.73 -17.39 1.36
C THR A 476 10.48 -16.20 1.98
N ALA A 477 10.44 -15.05 1.32
CA ALA A 477 11.03 -13.81 1.85
C ALA A 477 10.35 -13.39 3.16
N PHE A 478 9.02 -13.34 3.22
CA PHE A 478 8.31 -12.97 4.45
C PHE A 478 8.54 -13.95 5.60
N ARG A 479 8.65 -15.26 5.32
CA ARG A 479 9.05 -16.25 6.33
C ARG A 479 10.39 -15.90 6.97
N ALA A 480 11.39 -15.59 6.15
CA ALA A 480 12.71 -15.20 6.62
C ALA A 480 12.68 -13.86 7.40
N LEU A 481 11.93 -12.88 6.90
CA LEU A 481 11.81 -11.55 7.53
C LEU A 481 11.11 -11.60 8.89
N TYR A 482 10.06 -12.41 9.05
CA TYR A 482 9.44 -12.61 10.37
C TYR A 482 10.40 -13.24 11.37
N LEU A 483 11.20 -14.22 10.93
CA LEU A 483 12.23 -14.82 11.78
C LEU A 483 13.35 -13.81 12.11
N GLU A 484 13.81 -13.03 11.13
CA GLU A 484 14.81 -11.96 11.34
C GLU A 484 14.31 -10.97 12.40
N LEU A 485 13.06 -10.49 12.24
CA LEU A 485 12.48 -9.51 13.12
C LEU A 485 12.34 -10.01 14.57
N VAL A 486 11.87 -11.24 14.74
CA VAL A 486 11.67 -11.85 16.06
C VAL A 486 13.00 -12.26 16.71
N SER A 487 13.98 -12.71 15.93
CA SER A 487 15.30 -13.09 16.45
C SER A 487 16.10 -11.90 16.98
N GLY A 488 15.88 -10.72 16.41
CA GLY A 488 16.47 -9.47 16.89
C GLY A 488 15.74 -8.81 18.07
N TRP A 489 14.59 -9.38 18.49
CA TRP A 489 13.75 -8.81 19.56
C TRP A 489 14.00 -9.54 20.91
N PRO A 490 14.07 -8.83 22.07
CA PRO A 490 14.02 -7.38 22.20
C PRO A 490 15.34 -6.74 21.76
N GLY A 491 15.28 -5.95 20.68
CA GLY A 491 16.42 -5.12 20.30
C GLY A 491 16.75 -4.08 21.38
N PRO A 492 17.94 -3.49 21.35
CA PRO A 492 18.27 -2.38 22.23
C PRO A 492 17.35 -1.20 21.86
N ASP A 493 16.33 -0.99 22.69
CA ASP A 493 15.43 0.15 22.55
C ASP A 493 16.13 1.40 23.16
N PRO A 494 16.57 2.37 22.34
CA PRO A 494 17.29 3.54 22.84
C PRO A 494 16.45 4.41 23.80
N VAL A 495 15.12 4.27 23.78
CA VAL A 495 14.21 5.06 24.63
C VAL A 495 13.98 4.42 26.00
N ARG A 496 14.13 3.11 26.14
CA ARG A 496 13.90 2.39 27.40
C ARG A 496 15.06 2.36 28.39
N GLN A 497 16.25 2.84 28.01
CA GLN A 497 17.39 2.88 28.93
C GLN A 497 17.29 3.93 30.05
N ALA A 498 16.25 4.79 30.03
CA ALA A 498 16.11 5.89 31.00
C ALA A 498 15.11 5.64 32.13
N GLY A 499 14.54 4.45 32.30
CA GLY A 499 13.62 4.20 33.43
C GLY A 499 12.93 2.85 33.31
N ALA A 500 13.62 1.80 33.76
CA ALA A 500 13.12 0.44 33.63
C ALA A 500 11.87 0.18 34.47
N ALA A 501 10.69 0.19 33.79
CA ALA A 501 9.57 -0.62 34.23
C ALA A 501 9.84 -2.10 33.89
N PRO A 502 9.32 -3.08 34.66
CA PRO A 502 9.57 -4.50 34.43
C PRO A 502 9.18 -4.86 33.01
N ALA A 503 10.07 -5.55 32.32
CA ALA A 503 9.90 -5.99 30.94
C ALA A 503 8.54 -6.66 30.76
N ALA A 504 7.76 -6.18 29.80
CA ALA A 504 6.61 -6.91 29.30
C ALA A 504 7.06 -8.35 28.98
N ARG A 505 6.22 -9.34 29.27
CA ARG A 505 6.54 -10.74 28.97
C ARG A 505 6.93 -10.84 27.50
N GLN A 506 8.14 -11.32 27.25
CA GLN A 506 8.60 -11.56 25.89
C GLN A 506 7.64 -12.52 25.21
N PRO A 507 7.16 -12.25 23.97
CA PRO A 507 6.30 -13.17 23.22
C PRO A 507 6.91 -14.56 23.12
N PHE A 508 8.26 -14.62 23.01
CA PHE A 508 9.02 -15.86 23.02
C PHE A 508 9.88 -15.92 24.27
N GLY A 509 9.42 -16.59 25.29
CA GLY A 509 10.26 -16.94 26.46
C GLY A 509 11.35 -17.98 26.15
N ARG A 510 11.73 -18.16 24.86
CA ARG A 510 12.65 -19.19 24.39
C ARG A 510 13.70 -18.59 23.45
N PRO A 511 14.94 -19.11 23.43
CA PRO A 511 15.99 -18.68 22.50
C PRO A 511 15.59 -18.79 21.04
N ALA A 512 16.18 -17.95 20.17
CA ALA A 512 15.87 -17.89 18.74
C ALA A 512 15.99 -19.24 18.02
N ASP A 513 16.96 -20.08 18.41
CA ASP A 513 17.19 -21.43 17.86
C ASP A 513 16.03 -22.39 18.13
N TYR A 514 15.15 -22.10 19.07
CA TYR A 514 13.94 -22.91 19.26
C TYR A 514 12.97 -22.82 18.07
N TRP A 515 13.03 -21.74 17.33
CA TRP A 515 12.14 -21.44 16.19
C TRP A 515 12.71 -21.90 14.85
N VAL A 516 13.98 -22.34 14.83
CA VAL A 516 14.60 -22.93 13.64
C VAL A 516 14.08 -24.34 13.45
N ALA A 517 13.56 -24.66 12.27
CA ALA A 517 13.01 -25.97 11.95
C ALA A 517 13.99 -27.11 12.30
N ALA A 518 13.48 -28.23 12.82
CA ALA A 518 14.28 -29.34 13.33
C ALA A 518 15.34 -29.88 12.35
N GLY A 519 15.12 -29.74 11.03
CA GLY A 519 16.07 -30.15 9.98
C GLY A 519 17.39 -29.39 9.97
N SER A 520 17.41 -28.13 10.42
CA SER A 520 18.63 -27.31 10.48
C SER A 520 19.50 -27.63 11.70
N ARG A 521 18.94 -28.24 12.75
CA ARG A 521 19.71 -28.73 13.91
C ARG A 521 20.51 -29.98 13.58
N GLN A 522 19.99 -30.87 12.74
CA GLN A 522 20.69 -32.10 12.33
C GLN A 522 21.86 -31.81 11.38
N ALA A 523 21.80 -30.75 10.57
CA ALA A 523 22.90 -30.35 9.70
C ALA A 523 24.11 -29.84 10.50
N ARG A 524 23.90 -29.04 11.57
CA ARG A 524 24.99 -28.52 12.42
C ARG A 524 25.62 -29.57 13.34
N ALA A 525 24.91 -30.62 13.67
CA ALA A 525 25.45 -31.71 14.49
C ALA A 525 26.35 -32.68 13.70
N ARG A 526 26.30 -32.66 12.37
CA ARG A 526 27.13 -33.51 11.50
C ARG A 526 28.50 -32.89 11.13
N ASP A 527 28.65 -31.57 11.28
CA ASP A 527 29.92 -30.88 10.96
C ASP A 527 30.89 -30.79 12.15
N SER A 528 30.53 -31.33 13.32
CA SER A 528 31.41 -31.42 14.49
C SER A 528 31.93 -32.85 14.67
N VAL A 529 32.68 -33.36 13.71
CA VAL A 529 33.53 -34.56 13.92
C VAL A 529 34.85 -34.07 14.50
N PRO A 530 35.30 -34.53 15.66
CA PRO A 530 36.61 -34.18 16.21
C PRO A 530 37.69 -34.75 15.27
N VAL A 531 38.59 -33.90 14.84
CA VAL A 531 39.86 -34.36 14.26
C VAL A 531 40.68 -34.96 15.39
N GLU A 532 40.80 -36.28 15.40
CA GLU A 532 41.76 -36.97 16.25
C GLU A 532 43.18 -36.55 15.85
N ALA A 533 43.88 -35.95 16.79
CA ALA A 533 45.29 -35.70 16.71
C ALA A 533 46.02 -37.04 16.81
N GLY A 534 46.44 -37.61 15.67
CA GLY A 534 47.36 -38.72 15.63
C GLY A 534 48.75 -38.24 16.01
N ALA A 535 49.24 -38.70 17.14
CA ALA A 535 50.65 -38.65 17.52
C ALA A 535 51.42 -39.69 16.72
N GLY A 536 52.55 -39.29 16.13
CA GLY A 536 53.51 -40.12 15.46
C GLY A 536 54.66 -39.27 14.94
#